data_10a91945bae1cc738c8d837dccb92788
#
_entry.id   10a91945bae1cc738c8d837dccb92788
#
_cell.length_a   1.000
_cell.length_b   1.000
_cell.length_c   1.000
_cell.angle_alpha   90.00
_cell.angle_beta   90.00
_cell.angle_gamma   90.00
#
_symmetry.space_group_name_H-M   'P 1'
#
loop_
_entity.id
_entity.type
_entity.pdbx_description
1 polymer ?
#
loop_
_entity_poly.entity_id
_entity_poly.type
_entity_poly.pdbx_seq_one_letter_code
_entity_poly.pdbx_strand_id
1 'polypeptide(L)'
;TQAKTLFPYTTLFRSIKIIGDNTDLYAQAYFAYDSKKSGGFTVSHLRFGKEQITSSYLITKADYIACHKAAYVTQYDILEGIKEGGTFVLNSNWSLADMEKHLPASMKRVIARKKLKFYNVDAVKVAQEVGLGGRINMIMQTAFFKLANVLDFEKAVGLLKESIKKTYGSKGDKIVNMNIAAVDKGMDALEEIKYPASWANTTEGASVCHCHDDDYISGVVRPILAQQGDKLPVSAMDPAGFMPLGTAACEKRGVAIAIPEWQVENCIQCCQCSFVCPHAAIRPVLATPEELEGAPASFATKDAMGKELTGMQFRIQVYPEDCLGCGSCAEVCPAKVKALVMKPLDTQLATQKANLAFADANITLKDELMARDTVKGSQLQQPLHEFSGACAGCGETPYIKAISQLFGDKMMVANATGCTSIYSGSAPSTPYCTNDK
;
A
#
# COMPACT_ATOMS: atom_id res chain seq x y z
N THR A 1 -27.52 -7.38 -8.83
CA THR A 1 -26.09 -7.67 -8.64
C THR A 1 -25.55 -6.88 -7.47
N GLN A 2 -24.84 -7.52 -6.60
CA GLN A 2 -24.15 -6.92 -5.48
C GLN A 2 -22.64 -7.11 -5.66
N ALA A 3 -21.90 -6.03 -5.73
CA ALA A 3 -20.46 -6.04 -5.97
C ALA A 3 -19.70 -5.33 -4.86
N LYS A 4 -18.58 -5.93 -4.42
CA LYS A 4 -17.59 -5.30 -3.55
C LYS A 4 -16.29 -5.10 -4.35
N THR A 5 -15.68 -3.96 -4.23
CA THR A 5 -14.34 -3.73 -4.77
C THR A 5 -13.47 -3.01 -3.77
N LEU A 6 -12.22 -3.40 -3.74
CA LEU A 6 -11.23 -2.98 -2.76
C LEU A 6 -10.24 -2.04 -3.46
N PHE A 7 -10.65 -0.82 -3.70
CA PHE A 7 -9.81 0.31 -4.14
C PHE A 7 -10.60 1.57 -4.61
N PRO A 8 -9.93 2.73 -4.93
CA PRO A 8 -10.46 4.08 -4.70
C PRO A 8 -11.82 4.34 -5.35
N TYR A 9 -12.64 5.06 -4.63
CA TYR A 9 -14.04 5.33 -4.92
C TYR A 9 -14.29 6.01 -6.27
N THR A 10 -13.32 6.74 -6.82
CA THR A 10 -13.46 7.46 -8.10
C THR A 10 -13.76 6.56 -9.30
N THR A 11 -13.26 5.32 -9.28
CA THR A 11 -13.47 4.33 -10.34
C THR A 11 -14.93 3.91 -10.40
N LEU A 12 -15.49 3.54 -9.29
CA LEU A 12 -16.81 2.94 -9.21
C LEU A 12 -17.92 3.97 -9.13
N PHE A 13 -17.64 5.18 -8.65
CA PHE A 13 -18.57 6.31 -8.75
C PHE A 13 -18.96 6.57 -10.23
N ARG A 14 -17.98 6.46 -11.15
CA ARG A 14 -18.27 6.57 -12.58
C ARG A 14 -19.11 5.39 -13.10
N SER A 15 -18.80 4.17 -12.68
CA SER A 15 -19.57 2.98 -13.09
C SER A 15 -21.02 3.07 -12.65
N ILE A 16 -21.29 3.51 -11.43
CA ILE A 16 -22.63 3.73 -10.91
C ILE A 16 -23.37 4.78 -11.73
N LYS A 17 -22.71 5.90 -12.03
CA LYS A 17 -23.29 6.96 -12.84
C LYS A 17 -23.58 6.48 -14.25
N ILE A 18 -22.68 5.73 -14.88
CA ILE A 18 -22.90 5.13 -16.19
C ILE A 18 -24.15 4.24 -16.18
N ILE A 19 -24.30 3.38 -15.18
CA ILE A 19 -25.43 2.47 -15.06
C ILE A 19 -26.72 3.24 -14.76
N GLY A 20 -26.71 4.11 -13.76
CA GLY A 20 -27.90 4.85 -13.33
C GLY A 20 -28.42 5.82 -14.39
N ASP A 21 -27.53 6.51 -15.13
CA ASP A 21 -27.92 7.49 -16.14
C ASP A 21 -28.35 6.85 -17.48
N ASN A 22 -27.98 5.56 -17.74
CA ASN A 22 -28.13 4.94 -19.06
C ASN A 22 -28.87 3.60 -19.05
N THR A 23 -29.47 3.22 -17.93
CA THR A 23 -30.28 2.00 -17.79
C THR A 23 -31.51 2.25 -16.93
N ASP A 24 -32.48 1.35 -16.98
CA ASP A 24 -33.66 1.35 -16.10
C ASP A 24 -33.36 0.72 -14.71
N LEU A 25 -32.08 0.54 -14.38
CA LEU A 25 -31.68 -0.03 -13.10
C LEU A 25 -31.53 1.05 -12.03
N TYR A 26 -32.05 0.77 -10.86
CA TYR A 26 -31.67 1.49 -9.66
C TYR A 26 -30.24 1.13 -9.27
N ALA A 27 -29.47 2.13 -8.86
CA ALA A 27 -28.07 1.98 -8.49
C ALA A 27 -27.81 2.63 -7.14
N GLN A 28 -27.15 1.93 -6.24
CA GLN A 28 -26.75 2.43 -4.93
C GLN A 28 -25.26 2.15 -4.70
N ALA A 29 -24.56 3.11 -4.13
CA ALA A 29 -23.18 2.95 -3.68
C ALA A 29 -22.97 3.41 -2.26
N TYR A 30 -22.10 2.71 -1.57
CA TYR A 30 -21.51 3.14 -0.33
C TYR A 30 -20.01 2.88 -0.36
N PHE A 31 -19.22 3.84 0.10
CA PHE A 31 -17.77 3.76 0.10
C PHE A 31 -17.27 3.79 1.55
N ALA A 32 -16.75 2.66 2.02
CA ALA A 32 -16.07 2.56 3.29
C ALA A 32 -14.57 2.70 3.05
N TYR A 33 -13.94 3.67 3.70
CA TYR A 33 -12.50 3.92 3.58
C TYR A 33 -11.92 4.24 4.95
N ASP A 34 -10.67 3.85 5.16
CA ASP A 34 -9.94 4.23 6.36
C ASP A 34 -9.35 5.64 6.26
N SER A 35 -8.75 6.10 7.33
CA SER A 35 -8.16 7.43 7.43
C SER A 35 -6.87 7.63 6.64
N LYS A 36 -6.24 6.55 6.16
CA LYS A 36 -4.96 6.63 5.44
C LYS A 36 -5.14 7.23 4.06
N LYS A 37 -4.33 8.23 3.73
CA LYS A 37 -4.45 8.99 2.48
C LYS A 37 -3.83 8.27 1.28
N SER A 38 -2.87 7.40 1.49
CA SER A 38 -2.27 6.55 0.45
C SER A 38 -2.09 5.14 0.96
N GLY A 39 -2.51 4.17 0.16
CA GLY A 39 -2.42 2.75 0.52
C GLY A 39 -3.37 2.33 1.63
N GLY A 40 -4.37 3.14 1.96
CA GLY A 40 -5.43 2.78 2.88
C GLY A 40 -6.42 1.79 2.27
N PHE A 41 -7.02 0.98 3.11
CA PHE A 41 -8.05 0.02 2.71
C PHE A 41 -9.36 0.75 2.39
N THR A 42 -9.90 0.48 1.21
CA THR A 42 -11.19 1.06 0.78
C THR A 42 -12.07 -0.04 0.23
N VAL A 43 -13.29 -0.12 0.70
CA VAL A 43 -14.31 -1.04 0.18
C VAL A 43 -15.44 -0.23 -0.44
N SER A 44 -15.71 -0.49 -1.71
CA SER A 44 -16.86 0.08 -2.40
C SER A 44 -17.96 -0.97 -2.52
N HIS A 45 -19.11 -0.68 -1.96
CA HIS A 45 -20.29 -1.53 -1.98
C HIS A 45 -21.26 -1.01 -3.04
N LEU A 46 -21.57 -1.82 -4.06
CA LEU A 46 -22.41 -1.46 -5.17
C LEU A 46 -23.62 -2.38 -5.26
N ARG A 47 -24.81 -1.82 -5.40
CA ARG A 47 -26.06 -2.56 -5.67
C ARG A 47 -26.69 -2.05 -6.95
N PHE A 48 -27.17 -2.99 -7.74
CA PHE A 48 -27.92 -2.73 -8.96
C PHE A 48 -29.15 -3.64 -9.01
N GLY A 49 -30.31 -3.11 -9.34
CA GLY A 49 -31.53 -3.87 -9.39
C GLY A 49 -32.63 -3.18 -10.19
N LYS A 50 -33.66 -3.94 -10.58
CA LYS A 50 -34.85 -3.40 -11.28
C LYS A 50 -35.84 -2.74 -10.30
N GLU A 51 -35.71 -3.04 -9.03
CA GLU A 51 -36.55 -2.48 -7.98
C GLU A 51 -35.78 -1.38 -7.22
N GLN A 52 -36.52 -0.45 -6.61
CA GLN A 52 -35.95 0.61 -5.81
C GLN A 52 -35.12 0.02 -4.66
N ILE A 53 -33.87 0.48 -4.54
CA ILE A 53 -32.95 0.02 -3.50
C ILE A 53 -33.11 0.90 -2.27
N THR A 54 -33.70 0.35 -1.21
CA THR A 54 -33.91 1.03 0.08
C THR A 54 -32.96 0.54 1.19
N SER A 55 -31.99 -0.34 0.84
CA SER A 55 -31.04 -0.92 1.78
C SER A 55 -30.08 0.13 2.34
N SER A 56 -30.11 0.36 3.66
CA SER A 56 -29.21 1.29 4.36
C SER A 56 -27.93 0.63 4.91
N TYR A 57 -27.76 -0.67 4.70
CA TYR A 57 -26.66 -1.48 5.23
C TYR A 57 -25.64 -1.86 4.15
N LEU A 58 -24.44 -2.20 4.58
CA LEU A 58 -23.37 -2.68 3.70
C LEU A 58 -23.71 -4.03 3.06
N ILE A 59 -23.04 -4.35 1.94
CA ILE A 59 -23.21 -5.64 1.28
C ILE A 59 -22.54 -6.72 2.10
N THR A 60 -23.30 -7.71 2.54
CA THR A 60 -22.83 -8.90 3.25
C THR A 60 -22.70 -10.12 2.35
N LYS A 61 -23.44 -10.15 1.21
CA LYS A 61 -23.39 -11.22 0.21
C LYS A 61 -23.14 -10.63 -1.17
N ALA A 62 -21.95 -10.86 -1.73
CA ALA A 62 -21.52 -10.30 -3.00
C ALA A 62 -21.56 -11.31 -4.13
N ASP A 63 -22.04 -10.93 -5.31
CA ASP A 63 -21.96 -11.68 -6.57
C ASP A 63 -20.60 -11.52 -7.24
N TYR A 64 -19.95 -10.36 -7.00
CA TYR A 64 -18.67 -9.97 -7.59
C TYR A 64 -17.80 -9.29 -6.54
N ILE A 65 -16.54 -9.71 -6.45
CA ILE A 65 -15.51 -9.05 -5.64
C ILE A 65 -14.28 -8.80 -6.52
N ALA A 66 -13.73 -7.59 -6.47
CA ALA A 66 -12.46 -7.26 -7.10
C ALA A 66 -11.45 -6.72 -6.09
N CYS A 67 -10.26 -7.30 -6.10
CA CYS A 67 -9.11 -6.84 -5.32
C CYS A 67 -8.12 -6.13 -6.24
N HIS A 68 -7.98 -4.82 -6.06
CA HIS A 68 -7.13 -4.00 -6.91
C HIS A 68 -5.65 -3.98 -6.49
N LYS A 69 -5.31 -4.57 -5.34
CA LYS A 69 -3.93 -4.62 -4.83
C LYS A 69 -3.62 -6.01 -4.27
N ALA A 70 -2.65 -6.68 -4.86
CA ALA A 70 -2.27 -8.04 -4.47
C ALA A 70 -1.82 -8.14 -3.00
N ALA A 71 -1.14 -7.10 -2.46
CA ALA A 71 -0.74 -7.08 -1.05
C ALA A 71 -1.89 -7.25 -0.04
N TYR A 72 -3.13 -6.97 -0.44
CA TYR A 72 -4.29 -7.09 0.46
C TYR A 72 -4.70 -8.53 0.73
N VAL A 73 -4.32 -9.49 -0.10
CA VAL A 73 -4.78 -10.88 0.04
C VAL A 73 -4.29 -11.56 1.33
N THR A 74 -3.17 -11.09 1.88
CA THR A 74 -2.62 -11.59 3.15
C THR A 74 -3.08 -10.79 4.36
N GLN A 75 -3.51 -9.53 4.15
CA GLN A 75 -3.84 -8.60 5.22
C GLN A 75 -5.32 -8.62 5.60
N TYR A 76 -6.21 -8.97 4.65
CA TYR A 76 -7.67 -8.87 4.82
C TYR A 76 -8.38 -10.12 4.35
N ASP A 77 -9.53 -10.44 4.95
CA ASP A 77 -10.45 -11.45 4.42
C ASP A 77 -11.28 -10.88 3.26
N ILE A 78 -10.62 -10.80 2.08
CA ILE A 78 -11.19 -10.18 0.88
C ILE A 78 -12.44 -10.89 0.38
N LEU A 79 -12.49 -12.22 0.54
CA LEU A 79 -13.60 -13.04 0.02
C LEU A 79 -14.74 -13.20 1.01
N GLU A 80 -14.72 -12.50 2.16
CA GLU A 80 -15.83 -12.52 3.11
C GLU A 80 -17.14 -12.12 2.41
N GLY A 81 -18.14 -12.98 2.55
CA GLY A 81 -19.46 -12.76 1.98
C GLY A 81 -19.59 -13.00 0.47
N ILE A 82 -18.56 -13.50 -0.24
CA ILE A 82 -18.76 -13.90 -1.64
C ILE A 82 -19.70 -15.08 -1.73
N LYS A 83 -20.65 -15.06 -2.69
CA LYS A 83 -21.59 -16.15 -2.93
C LYS A 83 -20.90 -17.34 -3.61
N GLU A 84 -21.51 -18.53 -3.52
CA GLU A 84 -21.11 -19.68 -4.32
C GLU A 84 -21.30 -19.36 -5.82
N GLY A 85 -20.33 -19.75 -6.66
CA GLY A 85 -20.30 -19.41 -8.09
C GLY A 85 -20.06 -17.93 -8.38
N GLY A 86 -19.80 -17.12 -7.36
CA GLY A 86 -19.48 -15.70 -7.52
C GLY A 86 -18.20 -15.46 -8.30
N THR A 87 -18.01 -14.22 -8.75
CA THR A 87 -16.82 -13.82 -9.51
C THR A 87 -15.81 -13.10 -8.62
N PHE A 88 -14.55 -13.54 -8.67
CA PHE A 88 -13.43 -12.88 -8.01
C PHE A 88 -12.42 -12.41 -9.05
N VAL A 89 -11.99 -11.16 -8.96
CA VAL A 89 -10.96 -10.56 -9.83
C VAL A 89 -9.81 -10.06 -8.97
N LEU A 90 -8.58 -10.49 -9.30
CA LEU A 90 -7.36 -10.02 -8.67
C LEU A 90 -6.55 -9.18 -9.66
N ASN A 91 -6.06 -8.03 -9.24
CA ASN A 91 -5.02 -7.30 -9.96
C ASN A 91 -3.65 -7.73 -9.45
N SER A 92 -2.95 -8.51 -10.24
CA SER A 92 -1.58 -8.94 -9.95
C SER A 92 -0.82 -9.31 -11.22
N ASN A 93 0.52 -9.31 -11.13
CA ASN A 93 1.42 -9.85 -12.14
C ASN A 93 1.72 -11.35 -11.92
N TRP A 94 0.96 -12.02 -11.06
CA TRP A 94 1.20 -13.41 -10.65
C TRP A 94 0.73 -14.41 -11.69
N SER A 95 1.60 -15.35 -12.00
CA SER A 95 1.22 -16.61 -12.66
C SER A 95 0.46 -17.53 -11.70
N LEU A 96 -0.13 -18.62 -12.19
CA LEU A 96 -0.77 -19.62 -11.32
C LEU A 96 0.24 -20.21 -10.30
N ALA A 97 1.49 -20.41 -10.70
CA ALA A 97 2.55 -20.90 -9.81
C ALA A 97 2.90 -19.87 -8.71
N ASP A 98 2.85 -18.59 -9.02
CA ASP A 98 3.04 -17.53 -8.03
C ASP A 98 1.83 -17.43 -7.10
N MET A 99 0.61 -17.60 -7.61
CA MET A 99 -0.61 -17.64 -6.81
C MET A 99 -0.61 -18.79 -5.80
N GLU A 100 -0.04 -19.95 -6.16
CA GLU A 100 0.17 -21.06 -5.20
C GLU A 100 1.00 -20.64 -3.99
N LYS A 101 1.97 -19.78 -4.16
CA LYS A 101 2.87 -19.29 -3.11
C LYS A 101 2.28 -18.09 -2.35
N HIS A 102 1.64 -17.17 -3.06
CA HIS A 102 1.26 -15.87 -2.52
C HIS A 102 -0.16 -15.79 -1.99
N LEU A 103 -1.08 -16.69 -2.41
CA LEU A 103 -2.42 -16.71 -1.85
C LEU A 103 -2.46 -17.45 -0.51
N PRO A 104 -3.15 -16.90 0.51
CA PRO A 104 -3.37 -17.60 1.78
C PRO A 104 -4.16 -18.90 1.58
N ALA A 105 -3.88 -19.91 2.40
CA ALA A 105 -4.59 -21.18 2.38
C ALA A 105 -6.10 -21.01 2.58
N SER A 106 -6.52 -20.10 3.47
CA SER A 106 -7.93 -19.75 3.69
C SER A 106 -8.61 -19.26 2.42
N MET A 107 -7.96 -18.37 1.68
CA MET A 107 -8.47 -17.80 0.44
C MET A 107 -8.57 -18.84 -0.67
N LYS A 108 -7.55 -19.68 -0.86
CA LYS A 108 -7.57 -20.80 -1.81
C LYS A 108 -8.74 -21.76 -1.53
N ARG A 109 -8.96 -22.09 -0.26
CA ARG A 109 -10.10 -22.94 0.14
C ARG A 109 -11.44 -22.29 -0.20
N VAL A 110 -11.63 -21.00 0.04
CA VAL A 110 -12.87 -20.29 -0.30
C VAL A 110 -13.10 -20.31 -1.81
N ILE A 111 -12.06 -20.01 -2.61
CA ILE A 111 -12.13 -20.01 -4.09
C ILE A 111 -12.62 -21.38 -4.59
N ALA A 112 -12.00 -22.47 -4.13
CA ALA A 112 -12.32 -23.80 -4.62
C ALA A 112 -13.65 -24.34 -4.07
N ARG A 113 -13.94 -24.19 -2.77
CA ARG A 113 -15.17 -24.71 -2.15
C ARG A 113 -16.43 -24.01 -2.65
N LYS A 114 -16.35 -22.68 -2.87
CA LYS A 114 -17.45 -21.90 -3.42
C LYS A 114 -17.48 -21.88 -4.95
N LYS A 115 -16.60 -22.64 -5.63
CA LYS A 115 -16.51 -22.75 -7.08
C LYS A 115 -16.51 -21.39 -7.78
N LEU A 116 -15.66 -20.47 -7.30
CA LEU A 116 -15.62 -19.11 -7.80
C LEU A 116 -15.11 -19.06 -9.24
N LYS A 117 -15.64 -18.14 -10.02
CA LYS A 117 -15.05 -17.72 -11.29
C LYS A 117 -13.90 -16.79 -10.96
N PHE A 118 -12.67 -17.29 -11.04
CA PHE A 118 -11.48 -16.54 -10.66
C PHE A 118 -10.78 -15.96 -11.88
N TYR A 119 -10.57 -14.65 -11.87
CA TYR A 119 -9.87 -13.92 -12.93
C TYR A 119 -8.69 -13.15 -12.37
N ASN A 120 -7.65 -13.00 -13.19
CA ASN A 120 -6.51 -12.13 -12.93
C ASN A 120 -6.36 -11.10 -14.04
N VAL A 121 -5.79 -9.96 -13.70
CA VAL A 121 -5.41 -8.93 -14.67
C VAL A 121 -4.18 -8.19 -14.16
N ASP A 122 -3.12 -8.09 -14.97
CA ASP A 122 -1.99 -7.19 -14.68
C ASP A 122 -2.32 -5.78 -15.19
N ALA A 123 -3.20 -5.11 -14.43
CA ALA A 123 -3.65 -3.77 -14.76
C ALA A 123 -2.53 -2.72 -14.65
N VAL A 124 -1.51 -2.98 -13.83
CA VAL A 124 -0.36 -2.07 -13.67
C VAL A 124 0.48 -2.09 -14.95
N LYS A 125 0.78 -3.27 -15.48
CA LYS A 125 1.50 -3.41 -16.75
C LYS A 125 0.76 -2.73 -17.89
N VAL A 126 -0.54 -3.00 -18.04
CA VAL A 126 -1.37 -2.36 -19.07
C VAL A 126 -1.35 -0.82 -18.94
N ALA A 127 -1.48 -0.30 -17.72
CA ALA A 127 -1.46 1.15 -17.47
C ALA A 127 -0.10 1.76 -17.82
N GLN A 128 1.01 1.09 -17.53
CA GLN A 128 2.35 1.53 -17.92
C GLN A 128 2.54 1.55 -19.44
N GLU A 129 2.11 0.51 -20.14
CA GLU A 129 2.22 0.40 -21.60
C GLU A 129 1.46 1.50 -22.35
N VAL A 130 0.33 1.97 -21.79
CA VAL A 130 -0.44 3.06 -22.41
C VAL A 130 -0.03 4.45 -21.89
N GLY A 131 0.98 4.53 -21.01
CA GLY A 131 1.51 5.79 -20.48
C GLY A 131 0.72 6.37 -19.30
N LEU A 132 -0.17 5.59 -18.67
CA LEU A 132 -0.94 6.01 -17.50
C LEU A 132 -0.20 5.79 -16.16
N GLY A 133 1.01 5.18 -16.20
CA GLY A 133 1.78 4.85 -14.99
C GLY A 133 1.06 3.84 -14.11
N GLY A 134 0.76 4.18 -12.87
CA GLY A 134 0.03 3.29 -11.94
C GLY A 134 -1.49 3.46 -11.94
N ARG A 135 -2.08 4.18 -12.89
CA ARG A 135 -3.53 4.49 -12.90
C ARG A 135 -4.33 3.40 -13.56
N ILE A 136 -4.70 2.38 -12.80
CA ILE A 136 -5.38 1.16 -13.26
C ILE A 136 -6.91 1.30 -13.39
N ASN A 137 -7.47 2.44 -13.06
CA ASN A 137 -8.92 2.62 -12.91
C ASN A 137 -9.73 2.21 -14.13
N MET A 138 -9.29 2.58 -15.35
CA MET A 138 -10.04 2.26 -16.58
C MET A 138 -10.01 0.75 -16.85
N ILE A 139 -8.88 0.10 -16.63
CA ILE A 139 -8.71 -1.34 -16.83
C ILE A 139 -9.63 -2.12 -15.89
N MET A 140 -9.64 -1.76 -14.61
CA MET A 140 -10.47 -2.43 -13.60
C MET A 140 -11.98 -2.17 -13.81
N GLN A 141 -12.38 -0.98 -14.33
CA GLN A 141 -13.76 -0.73 -14.75
C GLN A 141 -14.16 -1.61 -15.92
N THR A 142 -13.29 -1.78 -16.90
CA THR A 142 -13.53 -2.66 -18.05
C THR A 142 -13.74 -4.11 -17.58
N ALA A 143 -12.89 -4.61 -16.69
CA ALA A 143 -13.06 -5.92 -16.07
C ALA A 143 -14.40 -6.06 -15.33
N PHE A 144 -14.80 -5.02 -14.58
CA PHE A 144 -16.11 -4.99 -13.92
C PHE A 144 -17.26 -5.11 -14.93
N PHE A 145 -17.32 -4.27 -15.94
CA PHE A 145 -18.41 -4.33 -16.93
C PHE A 145 -18.45 -5.64 -17.71
N LYS A 146 -17.30 -6.23 -18.00
CA LYS A 146 -17.20 -7.53 -18.69
C LYS A 146 -17.73 -8.69 -17.86
N LEU A 147 -17.49 -8.68 -16.55
CA LEU A 147 -17.74 -9.84 -15.68
C LEU A 147 -18.98 -9.71 -14.77
N ALA A 148 -19.38 -8.49 -14.40
CA ALA A 148 -20.52 -8.27 -13.51
C ALA A 148 -21.89 -8.46 -14.22
N ASN A 149 -21.90 -8.47 -15.55
CA ASN A 149 -23.09 -8.71 -16.37
C ASN A 149 -24.29 -7.83 -15.98
N VAL A 150 -24.04 -6.57 -15.66
CA VAL A 150 -25.08 -5.59 -15.25
C VAL A 150 -25.67 -4.88 -16.47
N LEU A 151 -24.88 -4.74 -17.53
CA LEU A 151 -25.19 -4.05 -18.77
C LEU A 151 -24.55 -4.81 -19.92
N ASP A 152 -25.15 -4.74 -21.12
CA ASP A 152 -24.50 -5.22 -22.34
C ASP A 152 -23.09 -4.63 -22.45
N PHE A 153 -22.11 -5.49 -22.74
CA PHE A 153 -20.70 -5.12 -22.64
C PHE A 153 -20.28 -4.06 -23.67
N GLU A 154 -20.71 -4.20 -24.90
CA GLU A 154 -20.37 -3.23 -25.97
C GLU A 154 -20.98 -1.85 -25.67
N LYS A 155 -22.22 -1.84 -25.20
CA LYS A 155 -22.88 -0.62 -24.73
C LYS A 155 -22.11 0.00 -23.56
N ALA A 156 -21.68 -0.81 -22.59
CA ALA A 156 -20.92 -0.34 -21.43
C ALA A 156 -19.57 0.28 -21.84
N VAL A 157 -18.85 -0.35 -22.77
CA VAL A 157 -17.58 0.17 -23.30
C VAL A 157 -17.81 1.51 -24.05
N GLY A 158 -18.85 1.61 -24.85
CA GLY A 158 -19.22 2.86 -25.52
C GLY A 158 -19.43 4.00 -24.52
N LEU A 159 -20.28 3.78 -23.51
CA LEU A 159 -20.57 4.75 -22.45
C LEU A 159 -19.33 5.10 -21.61
N LEU A 160 -18.45 4.12 -21.35
CA LEU A 160 -17.20 4.37 -20.65
C LEU A 160 -16.28 5.28 -21.45
N LYS A 161 -16.14 5.05 -22.75
CA LYS A 161 -15.34 5.90 -23.65
C LYS A 161 -15.92 7.32 -23.77
N GLU A 162 -17.22 7.47 -23.81
CA GLU A 162 -17.88 8.79 -23.77
C GLU A 162 -17.62 9.52 -22.46
N SER A 163 -17.75 8.81 -21.34
CA SER A 163 -17.44 9.35 -20.01
C SER A 163 -15.98 9.79 -19.88
N ILE A 164 -15.04 9.07 -20.51
CA ILE A 164 -13.62 9.45 -20.59
C ILE A 164 -13.47 10.77 -21.34
N LYS A 165 -14.07 10.90 -22.53
CA LYS A 165 -14.03 12.14 -23.31
C LYS A 165 -14.59 13.33 -22.53
N LYS A 166 -15.73 13.14 -21.86
CA LYS A 166 -16.37 14.18 -21.03
C LYS A 166 -15.48 14.61 -19.85
N THR A 167 -14.81 13.64 -19.20
CA THR A 167 -14.04 13.90 -17.97
C THR A 167 -12.66 14.48 -18.26
N TYR A 168 -12.00 13.99 -19.30
CA TYR A 168 -10.61 14.30 -19.59
C TYR A 168 -10.40 15.17 -20.82
N GLY A 169 -11.47 15.53 -21.55
CA GLY A 169 -11.38 16.36 -22.76
C GLY A 169 -10.66 17.69 -22.54
N SER A 170 -10.91 18.35 -21.40
CA SER A 170 -10.22 19.60 -21.04
C SER A 170 -8.71 19.43 -20.78
N LYS A 171 -8.22 18.18 -20.60
CA LYS A 171 -6.80 17.87 -20.39
C LYS A 171 -6.07 17.52 -21.69
N GLY A 172 -6.74 17.57 -22.82
CA GLY A 172 -6.22 17.31 -24.16
C GLY A 172 -6.36 15.87 -24.64
N ASP A 173 -6.33 15.70 -25.95
CA ASP A 173 -6.60 14.43 -26.64
C ASP A 173 -5.64 13.31 -26.26
N LYS A 174 -4.39 13.65 -25.95
CA LYS A 174 -3.39 12.66 -25.49
C LYS A 174 -3.87 11.89 -24.26
N ILE A 175 -4.39 12.59 -23.26
CA ILE A 175 -4.89 11.97 -22.02
C ILE A 175 -6.17 11.17 -22.29
N VAL A 176 -7.06 11.68 -23.14
CA VAL A 176 -8.28 10.96 -23.55
C VAL A 176 -7.91 9.64 -24.25
N ASN A 177 -7.01 9.69 -25.23
CA ASN A 177 -6.60 8.52 -26.01
C ASN A 177 -5.88 7.48 -25.14
N MET A 178 -5.02 7.88 -24.21
CA MET A 178 -4.39 6.97 -23.26
C MET A 178 -5.43 6.21 -22.41
N ASN A 179 -6.47 6.89 -21.92
CA ASN A 179 -7.52 6.25 -21.12
C ASN A 179 -8.42 5.34 -21.98
N ILE A 180 -8.71 5.69 -23.25
CA ILE A 180 -9.44 4.83 -24.18
C ILE A 180 -8.61 3.57 -24.50
N ALA A 181 -7.32 3.72 -24.78
CA ALA A 181 -6.42 2.60 -25.01
C ALA A 181 -6.33 1.65 -23.78
N ALA A 182 -6.42 2.19 -22.57
CA ALA A 182 -6.48 1.39 -21.35
C ALA A 182 -7.76 0.55 -21.24
N VAL A 183 -8.90 1.08 -21.74
CA VAL A 183 -10.15 0.30 -21.83
C VAL A 183 -9.99 -0.85 -22.82
N ASP A 184 -9.50 -0.58 -24.02
CA ASP A 184 -9.35 -1.58 -25.08
C ASP A 184 -8.36 -2.69 -24.68
N LYS A 185 -7.16 -2.34 -24.24
CA LYS A 185 -6.17 -3.32 -23.77
C LYS A 185 -6.58 -4.05 -22.49
N GLY A 186 -7.37 -3.41 -21.63
CA GLY A 186 -7.86 -4.05 -20.40
C GLY A 186 -8.80 -5.24 -20.65
N MET A 187 -9.45 -5.26 -21.81
CA MET A 187 -10.29 -6.41 -22.24
C MET A 187 -9.44 -7.65 -22.53
N ASP A 188 -8.31 -7.44 -23.21
CA ASP A 188 -7.43 -8.53 -23.66
C ASP A 188 -6.55 -9.06 -22.54
N ALA A 189 -6.28 -8.23 -21.53
CA ALA A 189 -5.43 -8.58 -20.40
C ALA A 189 -6.13 -9.39 -19.28
N LEU A 190 -7.46 -9.58 -19.38
CA LEU A 190 -8.24 -10.31 -18.39
C LEU A 190 -8.14 -11.81 -18.62
N GLU A 191 -7.54 -12.54 -17.70
CA GLU A 191 -7.30 -13.99 -17.77
C GLU A 191 -8.16 -14.74 -16.75
N GLU A 192 -8.84 -15.82 -17.18
CA GLU A 192 -9.51 -16.74 -16.28
C GLU A 192 -8.53 -17.76 -15.70
N ILE A 193 -8.45 -17.83 -14.37
CA ILE A 193 -7.53 -18.71 -13.66
C ILE A 193 -8.18 -20.05 -13.41
N LYS A 194 -7.62 -21.10 -14.03
CA LYS A 194 -8.03 -22.50 -13.82
C LYS A 194 -7.28 -23.09 -12.62
N TYR A 195 -7.79 -22.83 -11.44
CA TYR A 195 -7.18 -23.32 -10.18
C TYR A 195 -7.45 -24.80 -9.97
N PRO A 196 -6.54 -25.55 -9.28
CA PRO A 196 -6.69 -26.97 -9.05
C PRO A 196 -7.73 -27.27 -7.95
N ALA A 197 -8.43 -28.39 -8.07
CA ALA A 197 -9.42 -28.84 -7.08
C ALA A 197 -8.79 -29.09 -5.68
N SER A 198 -7.50 -29.39 -5.61
CA SER A 198 -6.73 -29.55 -4.38
C SER A 198 -6.77 -28.32 -3.47
N TRP A 199 -7.02 -27.12 -4.01
CA TRP A 199 -7.17 -25.90 -3.21
C TRP A 199 -8.28 -26.00 -2.16
N ALA A 200 -9.30 -26.84 -2.39
CA ALA A 200 -10.41 -27.00 -1.44
C ALA A 200 -9.97 -27.49 -0.04
N ASN A 201 -8.84 -28.20 0.03
CA ASN A 201 -8.34 -28.79 1.29
C ASN A 201 -6.90 -28.37 1.62
N THR A 202 -6.33 -27.41 0.88
CA THR A 202 -4.94 -26.98 1.10
C THR A 202 -4.75 -26.36 2.48
N THR A 203 -3.62 -26.65 3.09
CA THR A 203 -3.12 -26.00 4.31
C THR A 203 -1.95 -25.05 4.00
N GLU A 204 -1.42 -25.12 2.78
CA GLU A 204 -0.28 -24.34 2.32
C GLU A 204 -0.70 -23.02 1.68
N GLY A 205 -0.01 -21.95 2.00
CA GLY A 205 -0.24 -20.62 1.43
C GLY A 205 0.52 -19.54 2.17
N ALA A 206 0.51 -18.34 1.61
CA ALA A 206 1.14 -17.19 2.24
C ALA A 206 0.50 -16.88 3.60
N SER A 207 1.34 -16.46 4.53
CA SER A 207 0.93 -15.87 5.81
C SER A 207 1.76 -14.63 6.08
N VAL A 208 1.20 -13.67 6.79
CA VAL A 208 1.98 -12.57 7.34
C VAL A 208 2.71 -13.08 8.58
N CYS A 209 4.04 -12.87 8.62
CA CYS A 209 4.80 -13.15 9.83
C CYS A 209 4.55 -12.03 10.85
N HIS A 210 4.08 -12.41 12.02
CA HIS A 210 3.84 -11.53 13.16
C HIS A 210 4.79 -11.87 14.33
N CYS A 211 5.97 -12.41 14.03
CA CYS A 211 6.91 -12.92 15.01
C CYS A 211 7.46 -11.89 16.00
N HIS A 212 7.27 -10.61 15.74
CA HIS A 212 7.69 -9.50 16.60
C HIS A 212 6.50 -8.75 17.23
N ASP A 213 5.26 -9.23 17.01
CA ASP A 213 4.09 -8.60 17.60
C ASP A 213 3.99 -9.00 19.09
N ASP A 214 3.79 -8.03 19.96
CA ASP A 214 3.38 -8.25 21.34
C ASP A 214 1.88 -8.61 21.45
N ASP A 215 1.41 -8.88 22.65
CA ASP A 215 0.01 -9.24 22.90
C ASP A 215 -0.97 -8.15 22.48
N TYR A 216 -0.60 -6.86 22.61
CA TYR A 216 -1.43 -5.76 22.21
C TYR A 216 -1.50 -5.63 20.67
N ILE A 217 -0.36 -5.75 20.01
CA ILE A 217 -0.31 -5.72 18.54
C ILE A 217 -1.14 -6.88 17.97
N SER A 218 -0.92 -8.10 18.46
CA SER A 218 -1.63 -9.30 18.01
C SER A 218 -3.12 -9.26 18.35
N GLY A 219 -3.46 -8.85 19.57
CA GLY A 219 -4.82 -8.91 20.10
C GLY A 219 -5.71 -7.73 19.74
N VAL A 220 -5.15 -6.56 19.49
CA VAL A 220 -5.92 -5.32 19.23
C VAL A 220 -5.58 -4.71 17.88
N VAL A 221 -4.29 -4.40 17.62
CA VAL A 221 -3.90 -3.65 16.42
C VAL A 221 -4.20 -4.44 15.16
N ARG A 222 -3.80 -5.72 15.10
CA ARG A 222 -4.01 -6.57 13.92
C ARG A 222 -5.49 -6.79 13.59
N PRO A 223 -6.37 -7.13 14.56
CA PRO A 223 -7.80 -7.25 14.29
C PRO A 223 -8.42 -5.95 13.77
N ILE A 224 -8.07 -4.78 14.31
CA ILE A 224 -8.60 -3.50 13.84
C ILE A 224 -8.09 -3.20 12.42
N LEU A 225 -6.79 -3.40 12.14
CA LEU A 225 -6.23 -3.23 10.80
C LEU A 225 -6.88 -4.18 9.78
N ALA A 226 -7.22 -5.40 10.19
CA ALA A 226 -7.95 -6.37 9.37
C ALA A 226 -9.45 -6.08 9.23
N GLN A 227 -9.94 -4.92 9.70
CA GLN A 227 -11.36 -4.54 9.70
C GLN A 227 -12.25 -5.49 10.51
N GLN A 228 -11.71 -6.06 11.58
CA GLN A 228 -12.40 -7.00 12.49
C GLN A 228 -12.54 -6.43 13.92
N GLY A 229 -12.41 -5.12 14.08
CA GLY A 229 -12.51 -4.46 15.37
C GLY A 229 -13.82 -4.73 16.11
N ASP A 230 -14.93 -4.90 15.39
CA ASP A 230 -16.25 -5.25 15.98
C ASP A 230 -16.26 -6.60 16.70
N LYS A 231 -15.28 -7.46 16.47
CA LYS A 231 -15.12 -8.75 17.16
C LYS A 231 -14.39 -8.63 18.50
N LEU A 232 -13.77 -7.48 18.76
CA LEU A 232 -13.04 -7.25 20.00
C LEU A 232 -14.01 -6.92 21.16
N PRO A 233 -13.76 -7.46 22.35
CA PRO A 233 -14.51 -7.06 23.52
C PRO A 233 -14.15 -5.62 23.93
N VAL A 234 -15.08 -4.89 24.56
CA VAL A 234 -14.83 -3.52 25.06
C VAL A 234 -13.62 -3.48 25.99
N SER A 235 -13.40 -4.53 26.78
CA SER A 235 -12.26 -4.67 27.67
C SER A 235 -10.89 -4.76 26.98
N ALA A 236 -10.85 -4.92 25.66
CA ALA A 236 -9.60 -4.85 24.89
C ALA A 236 -9.08 -3.41 24.73
N MET A 237 -9.93 -2.42 24.98
CA MET A 237 -9.56 -1.00 24.92
C MET A 237 -9.24 -0.47 26.32
N ASP A 238 -8.22 0.39 26.40
CA ASP A 238 -7.87 1.07 27.63
C ASP A 238 -9.02 2.00 28.08
N PRO A 239 -9.51 1.89 29.37
CA PRO A 239 -10.61 2.70 29.85
C PRO A 239 -10.32 4.21 29.85
N ALA A 240 -9.08 4.64 29.92
CA ALA A 240 -8.63 6.02 29.84
C ALA A 240 -8.41 6.51 28.40
N GLY A 241 -8.55 5.62 27.40
CA GLY A 241 -8.37 5.94 25.99
C GLY A 241 -6.91 6.02 25.55
N PHE A 242 -5.99 5.46 26.29
CA PHE A 242 -4.59 5.40 25.87
C PHE A 242 -4.39 4.41 24.74
N MET A 243 -3.56 4.81 23.77
CA MET A 243 -3.09 3.95 22.69
C MET A 243 -1.56 3.92 22.70
N PRO A 244 -0.92 2.75 22.57
CA PRO A 244 0.53 2.65 22.50
C PRO A 244 1.09 3.45 21.33
N LEU A 245 2.27 4.03 21.53
CA LEU A 245 3.01 4.73 20.49
C LEU A 245 3.74 3.74 19.56
N GLY A 246 4.10 4.19 18.34
CA GLY A 246 4.91 3.42 17.42
C GLY A 246 4.20 2.27 16.70
N THR A 247 2.90 2.06 16.92
CA THR A 247 2.15 0.95 16.30
C THR A 247 2.08 1.03 14.78
N ALA A 248 2.31 2.19 14.16
CA ALA A 248 2.41 2.34 12.71
C ALA A 248 3.54 1.49 12.10
N ALA A 249 4.59 1.18 12.85
CA ALA A 249 5.68 0.31 12.43
C ALA A 249 5.24 -1.14 12.15
N CYS A 250 4.13 -1.57 12.74
CA CYS A 250 3.58 -2.91 12.57
C CYS A 250 2.70 -3.07 11.32
N GLU A 251 2.29 -1.99 10.64
CA GLU A 251 1.36 -2.08 9.51
C GLU A 251 1.93 -2.81 8.30
N LYS A 252 3.14 -2.48 7.88
CA LYS A 252 3.83 -3.09 6.72
C LYS A 252 2.93 -3.18 5.49
N ARG A 253 2.43 -2.05 5.02
CA ARG A 253 1.38 -1.97 3.98
C ARG A 253 1.77 -2.56 2.63
N GLY A 254 3.03 -2.44 2.20
CA GLY A 254 3.54 -3.02 0.96
C GLY A 254 2.83 -2.53 -0.31
N VAL A 255 2.35 -1.28 -0.33
CA VAL A 255 1.48 -0.77 -1.40
C VAL A 255 2.19 -0.02 -2.51
N ALA A 256 3.49 0.26 -2.39
CA ALA A 256 4.26 0.91 -3.44
C ALA A 256 4.26 0.09 -4.73
N ILE A 257 4.25 0.78 -5.88
CA ILE A 257 4.49 0.14 -7.19
C ILE A 257 5.99 0.01 -7.43
N ALA A 258 6.75 1.04 -7.02
CA ALA A 258 8.20 1.07 -7.12
C ALA A 258 8.78 1.70 -5.86
N ILE A 259 9.96 1.25 -5.45
CA ILE A 259 10.72 1.78 -4.32
C ILE A 259 12.13 2.15 -4.76
N PRO A 260 12.84 3.02 -4.02
CA PRO A 260 14.20 3.42 -4.39
C PRO A 260 15.20 2.28 -4.15
N GLU A 261 16.01 2.00 -5.15
CA GLU A 261 17.23 1.20 -5.05
C GLU A 261 18.42 2.13 -4.88
N TRP A 262 19.27 1.87 -3.88
CA TRP A 262 20.44 2.69 -3.61
C TRP A 262 21.62 2.30 -4.49
N GLN A 263 22.13 3.26 -5.26
CA GLN A 263 23.33 3.14 -6.09
C GLN A 263 24.53 3.67 -5.29
N VAL A 264 25.26 2.79 -4.66
CA VAL A 264 26.33 3.06 -3.70
C VAL A 264 27.37 4.05 -4.23
N GLU A 265 27.85 3.77 -5.46
CA GLU A 265 28.94 4.54 -6.09
C GLU A 265 28.57 6.01 -6.32
N ASN A 266 27.30 6.25 -6.62
CA ASN A 266 26.80 7.60 -6.93
C ASN A 266 26.49 8.43 -5.68
N CYS A 267 26.45 7.81 -4.49
CA CYS A 267 26.00 8.46 -3.29
C CYS A 267 27.06 9.38 -2.69
N ILE A 268 26.71 10.64 -2.48
CA ILE A 268 27.54 11.66 -1.83
C ILE A 268 27.22 11.83 -0.35
N GLN A 269 26.40 10.98 0.24
CA GLN A 269 26.05 10.92 1.66
C GLN A 269 25.46 12.22 2.24
N CYS A 270 24.76 13.00 1.44
CA CYS A 270 24.15 14.28 1.87
C CYS A 270 22.87 14.10 2.72
N CYS A 271 22.29 12.91 2.78
CA CYS A 271 21.07 12.54 3.50
C CYS A 271 19.79 13.34 3.13
N GLN A 272 19.79 14.11 2.04
CA GLN A 272 18.59 14.84 1.59
C GLN A 272 17.42 13.90 1.28
N CYS A 273 17.70 12.69 0.76
CA CYS A 273 16.68 11.68 0.50
C CYS A 273 15.94 11.25 1.76
N SER A 274 16.66 11.06 2.86
CA SER A 274 16.06 10.79 4.17
C SER A 274 15.30 12.01 4.69
N PHE A 275 15.90 13.19 4.59
CA PHE A 275 15.32 14.45 5.09
C PHE A 275 13.93 14.70 4.50
N VAL A 276 13.73 14.52 3.20
CA VAL A 276 12.45 14.79 2.52
C VAL A 276 11.47 13.60 2.58
N CYS A 277 11.88 12.44 3.12
CA CYS A 277 11.00 11.28 3.15
C CYS A 277 9.82 11.51 4.10
N PRO A 278 8.56 11.53 3.60
CA PRO A 278 7.40 11.83 4.43
C PRO A 278 7.03 10.71 5.41
N HIS A 279 7.57 9.51 5.21
CA HIS A 279 7.22 8.33 6.00
C HIS A 279 8.42 7.77 6.79
N ALA A 280 9.55 8.48 6.82
CA ALA A 280 10.80 7.97 7.41
C ALA A 280 11.22 6.57 6.90
N ALA A 281 10.79 6.21 5.70
CA ALA A 281 10.99 4.90 5.09
C ALA A 281 12.32 4.76 4.32
N ILE A 282 13.20 5.77 4.38
CA ILE A 282 14.56 5.75 3.86
C ILE A 282 15.46 6.43 4.87
N ARG A 283 16.50 5.74 5.33
CA ARG A 283 17.34 6.19 6.44
C ARG A 283 18.82 5.95 6.16
N PRO A 284 19.71 6.85 6.57
CA PRO A 284 21.13 6.56 6.63
C PRO A 284 21.40 5.62 7.81
N VAL A 285 22.31 4.68 7.60
CA VAL A 285 22.80 3.75 8.61
C VAL A 285 24.32 3.89 8.68
N LEU A 286 24.85 3.96 9.87
CA LEU A 286 26.29 3.89 10.17
C LEU A 286 26.58 2.59 10.89
N ALA A 287 27.55 1.83 10.40
CA ALA A 287 27.97 0.57 10.99
C ALA A 287 29.47 0.56 11.22
N THR A 288 29.91 -0.12 12.31
CA THR A 288 31.32 -0.48 12.44
C THR A 288 31.61 -1.72 11.58
N PRO A 289 32.89 -2.00 11.28
CA PRO A 289 33.27 -3.23 10.57
C PRO A 289 32.77 -4.51 11.29
N GLU A 290 32.78 -4.51 12.61
CA GLU A 290 32.35 -5.65 13.45
C GLU A 290 30.82 -5.88 13.32
N GLU A 291 30.03 -4.82 13.28
CA GLU A 291 28.57 -4.91 13.10
C GLU A 291 28.18 -5.41 11.69
N LEU A 292 29.10 -5.40 10.76
CA LEU A 292 28.90 -5.91 9.38
C LEU A 292 29.28 -7.39 9.24
N GLU A 293 29.80 -8.03 10.26
CA GLU A 293 30.08 -9.46 10.20
C GLU A 293 28.78 -10.26 9.94
N GLY A 294 28.81 -11.15 8.95
CA GLY A 294 27.65 -11.92 8.54
C GLY A 294 26.60 -11.16 7.71
N ALA A 295 26.90 -9.93 7.26
CA ALA A 295 25.97 -9.16 6.41
C ALA A 295 25.64 -9.92 5.11
N PRO A 296 24.39 -9.86 4.65
CA PRO A 296 24.03 -10.39 3.32
C PRO A 296 24.90 -9.77 2.22
N ALA A 297 25.23 -10.55 1.19
CA ALA A 297 26.04 -10.05 0.06
C ALA A 297 25.42 -8.81 -0.62
N SER A 298 24.12 -8.63 -0.51
CA SER A 298 23.38 -7.45 -0.99
C SER A 298 23.45 -6.23 -0.07
N PHE A 299 24.02 -6.37 1.14
CA PHE A 299 24.15 -5.28 2.11
C PHE A 299 25.36 -4.40 1.78
N ALA A 300 25.28 -3.72 0.64
CA ALA A 300 26.37 -2.86 0.20
C ALA A 300 26.54 -1.64 1.15
N THR A 301 27.78 -1.28 1.41
CA THR A 301 28.21 -0.10 2.19
C THR A 301 29.32 0.65 1.48
N LYS A 302 29.67 1.81 1.95
CA LYS A 302 30.88 2.55 1.57
C LYS A 302 31.40 3.34 2.78
N ASP A 303 32.69 3.73 2.74
CA ASP A 303 33.28 4.51 3.80
C ASP A 303 32.47 5.77 4.11
N ALA A 304 32.21 6.00 5.37
CA ALA A 304 31.46 7.18 5.80
C ALA A 304 32.27 8.46 5.63
N MET A 305 31.66 9.48 5.05
CA MET A 305 32.28 10.78 4.81
C MET A 305 32.05 11.72 5.99
N GLY A 306 33.10 12.24 6.57
CA GLY A 306 33.10 13.14 7.72
C GLY A 306 34.23 12.78 8.70
N LYS A 307 34.88 13.76 9.29
CA LYS A 307 35.99 13.52 10.23
C LYS A 307 35.48 12.71 11.46
N GLU A 308 34.28 13.02 11.91
CA GLU A 308 33.61 12.40 13.05
C GLU A 308 33.19 10.95 12.78
N LEU A 309 33.16 10.54 11.51
CA LEU A 309 32.71 9.23 11.05
C LEU A 309 33.85 8.33 10.56
N THR A 310 35.09 8.69 10.87
CA THR A 310 36.27 7.92 10.45
C THR A 310 36.17 6.46 10.96
N GLY A 311 36.38 5.51 10.06
CA GLY A 311 36.29 4.08 10.37
C GLY A 311 34.89 3.49 10.30
N MET A 312 33.85 4.31 10.12
CA MET A 312 32.49 3.85 9.92
C MET A 312 32.19 3.53 8.46
N GLN A 313 31.25 2.62 8.27
CA GLN A 313 30.65 2.30 6.99
C GLN A 313 29.27 2.96 6.91
N PHE A 314 28.93 3.51 5.73
CA PHE A 314 27.68 4.22 5.47
C PHE A 314 26.81 3.45 4.49
N ARG A 315 25.50 3.41 4.76
CA ARG A 315 24.48 2.87 3.88
C ARG A 315 23.22 3.74 3.88
N ILE A 316 22.50 3.78 2.77
CA ILE A 316 21.09 4.20 2.74
C ILE A 316 20.23 2.95 2.76
N GLN A 317 19.47 2.74 3.86
CA GLN A 317 18.54 1.64 4.04
C GLN A 317 17.12 2.07 3.69
N VAL A 318 16.42 1.26 2.94
CA VAL A 318 15.01 1.45 2.59
C VAL A 318 14.15 0.47 3.40
N TYR A 319 13.02 0.93 3.91
CA TYR A 319 11.96 0.15 4.53
C TYR A 319 10.93 -0.19 3.46
N PRO A 320 11.04 -1.35 2.79
CA PRO A 320 10.36 -1.60 1.51
C PRO A 320 8.85 -1.70 1.64
N GLU A 321 8.34 -2.21 2.77
CA GLU A 321 6.90 -2.37 3.01
C GLU A 321 6.25 -1.08 3.55
N ASP A 322 7.06 -0.15 4.09
CA ASP A 322 6.59 1.13 4.63
C ASP A 322 6.74 2.28 3.62
N CYS A 323 7.52 2.07 2.56
CA CYS A 323 7.68 3.03 1.46
C CYS A 323 6.39 3.10 0.63
N LEU A 324 5.90 4.32 0.37
CA LEU A 324 4.71 4.54 -0.48
C LEU A 324 5.05 4.84 -1.96
N GLY A 325 6.34 4.78 -2.35
CA GLY A 325 6.75 4.90 -3.74
C GLY A 325 6.57 6.28 -4.36
N CYS A 326 6.58 7.35 -3.56
CA CYS A 326 6.34 8.72 -4.04
C CYS A 326 7.45 9.30 -4.94
N GLY A 327 8.67 8.76 -4.88
CA GLY A 327 9.80 9.21 -5.70
C GLY A 327 10.52 10.46 -5.21
N SER A 328 10.04 11.16 -4.17
CA SER A 328 10.63 12.42 -3.68
C SER A 328 12.13 12.31 -3.35
N CYS A 329 12.55 11.16 -2.79
CA CYS A 329 13.95 10.89 -2.46
C CYS A 329 14.86 10.78 -3.71
N ALA A 330 14.36 10.19 -4.80
CA ALA A 330 15.09 10.10 -6.06
C ALA A 330 15.15 11.46 -6.77
N GLU A 331 14.06 12.22 -6.72
CA GLU A 331 13.98 13.55 -7.35
C GLU A 331 14.94 14.54 -6.69
N VAL A 332 14.94 14.62 -5.35
CA VAL A 332 15.78 15.55 -4.60
C VAL A 332 17.28 15.22 -4.63
N CYS A 333 17.66 14.00 -5.04
CA CYS A 333 19.06 13.57 -5.01
C CYS A 333 19.94 14.50 -5.87
N PRO A 334 20.96 15.19 -5.28
CA PRO A 334 21.77 16.18 -5.99
C PRO A 334 22.97 15.56 -6.71
N ALA A 335 23.19 14.24 -6.60
CA ALA A 335 24.30 13.57 -7.25
C ALA A 335 24.19 13.70 -8.78
N LYS A 336 25.33 13.87 -9.48
CA LYS A 336 25.39 14.02 -10.94
C LYS A 336 24.71 12.85 -11.66
N VAL A 337 24.95 11.64 -11.18
CA VAL A 337 24.19 10.42 -11.52
C VAL A 337 23.39 10.08 -10.26
N LYS A 338 22.08 9.95 -10.41
CA LYS A 338 21.19 9.71 -9.27
C LYS A 338 21.65 8.52 -8.44
N ALA A 339 21.78 8.72 -7.14
CA ALA A 339 22.11 7.64 -6.19
C ALA A 339 20.89 6.83 -5.76
N LEU A 340 19.69 7.24 -6.17
CA LEU A 340 18.45 6.52 -5.91
C LEU A 340 17.68 6.36 -7.22
N VAL A 341 17.39 5.12 -7.59
CA VAL A 341 16.65 4.77 -8.80
C VAL A 341 15.39 4.01 -8.40
N MET A 342 14.22 4.48 -8.84
CA MET A 342 12.97 3.79 -8.57
C MET A 342 12.89 2.49 -9.35
N LYS A 343 12.71 1.37 -8.64
CA LYS A 343 12.59 0.01 -9.20
C LYS A 343 11.27 -0.63 -8.77
N PRO A 344 10.66 -1.51 -9.57
CA PRO A 344 9.46 -2.23 -9.18
C PRO A 344 9.63 -2.92 -7.82
N LEU A 345 8.62 -2.82 -6.95
CA LEU A 345 8.67 -3.33 -5.58
C LEU A 345 9.01 -4.83 -5.54
N ASP A 346 8.37 -5.62 -6.39
CA ASP A 346 8.55 -7.07 -6.48
C ASP A 346 9.99 -7.50 -6.75
N THR A 347 10.74 -6.70 -7.53
CA THR A 347 12.16 -6.95 -7.82
C THR A 347 13.08 -6.61 -6.64
N GLN A 348 12.60 -5.83 -5.68
CA GLN A 348 13.41 -5.29 -4.57
C GLN A 348 13.05 -5.88 -3.21
N LEU A 349 11.80 -6.34 -3.06
CA LEU A 349 11.20 -6.63 -1.76
C LEU A 349 12.02 -7.65 -0.95
N ALA A 350 12.34 -8.80 -1.52
CA ALA A 350 13.05 -9.86 -0.82
C ALA A 350 14.44 -9.41 -0.34
N THR A 351 15.20 -8.77 -1.23
CA THR A 351 16.55 -8.27 -0.94
C THR A 351 16.53 -7.17 0.11
N GLN A 352 15.63 -6.20 -0.02
CA GLN A 352 15.54 -5.07 0.91
C GLN A 352 15.03 -5.51 2.29
N LYS A 353 14.12 -6.50 2.37
CA LYS A 353 13.69 -7.08 3.65
C LYS A 353 14.84 -7.80 4.37
N ALA A 354 15.63 -8.59 3.65
CA ALA A 354 16.78 -9.27 4.23
C ALA A 354 17.83 -8.27 4.75
N ASN A 355 18.10 -7.22 3.99
CA ASN A 355 19.02 -6.15 4.39
C ASN A 355 18.50 -5.37 5.60
N LEU A 356 17.19 -5.06 5.63
CA LEU A 356 16.57 -4.37 6.75
C LEU A 356 16.63 -5.22 8.02
N ALA A 357 16.24 -6.48 7.94
CA ALA A 357 16.28 -7.41 9.06
C ALA A 357 17.70 -7.56 9.64
N PHE A 358 18.71 -7.60 8.76
CA PHE A 358 20.10 -7.60 9.19
C PHE A 358 20.46 -6.30 9.92
N ALA A 359 20.11 -5.14 9.37
CA ALA A 359 20.40 -3.84 9.97
C ALA A 359 19.74 -3.70 11.36
N ASP A 360 18.47 -4.04 11.47
CA ASP A 360 17.71 -3.94 12.71
C ASP A 360 18.24 -4.88 13.82
N ALA A 361 18.79 -6.04 13.43
CA ALA A 361 19.31 -7.02 14.39
C ALA A 361 20.77 -6.76 14.84
N ASN A 362 21.60 -6.13 14.00
CA ASN A 362 23.05 -6.11 14.22
C ASN A 362 23.65 -4.71 14.31
N ILE A 363 22.96 -3.67 13.86
CA ILE A 363 23.54 -2.33 13.79
C ILE A 363 22.87 -1.42 14.83
N THR A 364 23.67 -0.89 15.74
CA THR A 364 23.19 0.05 16.75
C THR A 364 23.08 1.47 16.19
N LEU A 365 22.16 2.25 16.72
CA LEU A 365 22.02 3.66 16.39
C LEU A 365 23.26 4.46 16.81
N LYS A 366 23.74 5.34 15.93
CA LYS A 366 24.94 6.16 16.15
C LYS A 366 24.61 7.64 15.99
N ASP A 367 23.64 8.09 16.77
CA ASP A 367 23.07 9.44 16.69
C ASP A 367 23.90 10.52 17.39
N GLU A 368 24.94 10.14 18.13
CA GLU A 368 25.83 11.06 18.87
C GLU A 368 27.06 11.47 18.07
N LEU A 369 27.38 10.78 16.96
CA LEU A 369 28.62 10.99 16.20
C LEU A 369 28.65 12.30 15.41
N MET A 370 27.49 12.87 15.08
CA MET A 370 27.39 14.13 14.36
C MET A 370 26.45 15.12 15.02
N ALA A 371 26.77 16.42 14.91
CA ALA A 371 25.89 17.47 15.39
C ALA A 371 24.53 17.43 14.67
N ARG A 372 23.45 17.36 15.46
CA ARG A 372 22.07 17.22 14.96
C ARG A 372 21.51 18.45 14.24
N ASP A 373 22.18 19.58 14.32
CA ASP A 373 21.80 20.83 13.65
C ASP A 373 22.19 20.89 12.16
N THR A 374 22.84 19.84 11.65
CA THR A 374 23.12 19.67 10.22
C THR A 374 22.11 18.73 9.57
N VAL A 375 21.90 18.83 8.24
CA VAL A 375 21.00 17.91 7.51
C VAL A 375 21.43 16.45 7.71
N LYS A 376 22.71 16.14 7.56
CA LYS A 376 23.21 14.77 7.73
C LYS A 376 23.09 14.31 9.18
N GLY A 377 23.51 15.12 10.15
CA GLY A 377 23.44 14.77 11.56
C GLY A 377 22.00 14.61 12.06
N SER A 378 21.06 15.46 11.62
CA SER A 378 19.65 15.32 11.97
C SER A 378 19.06 14.01 11.47
N GLN A 379 19.49 13.51 10.29
CA GLN A 379 18.97 12.27 9.72
C GLN A 379 19.62 11.01 10.30
N LEU A 380 20.72 11.13 11.02
CA LEU A 380 21.29 10.05 11.84
C LEU A 380 20.55 9.89 13.18
N GLN A 381 19.71 10.87 13.56
CA GLN A 381 18.83 10.74 14.73
C GLN A 381 17.66 9.80 14.40
N GLN A 382 17.22 9.03 15.40
CA GLN A 382 16.00 8.26 15.26
C GLN A 382 14.81 9.17 14.97
N PRO A 383 14.03 8.94 13.92
CA PRO A 383 12.77 9.65 13.74
C PRO A 383 11.76 9.18 14.78
N LEU A 384 11.14 10.13 15.50
CA LEU A 384 10.08 9.83 16.47
C LEU A 384 8.68 10.09 15.89
N HIS A 385 8.60 10.20 14.57
CA HIS A 385 7.38 10.18 13.77
C HIS A 385 7.67 9.44 12.47
N GLU A 386 7.08 8.25 12.31
CA GLU A 386 7.37 7.34 11.21
C GLU A 386 6.15 6.59 10.70
N PHE A 387 6.20 6.17 9.45
CA PHE A 387 5.22 5.30 8.79
C PHE A 387 3.75 5.77 8.90
N SER A 388 3.56 7.07 8.94
CA SER A 388 2.23 7.70 9.11
C SER A 388 1.26 7.38 7.97
N GLY A 389 -0.04 7.59 8.20
CA GLY A 389 -1.09 7.48 7.20
C GLY A 389 -1.17 8.64 6.19
N ALA A 390 -0.15 9.49 6.11
CA ALA A 390 -0.10 10.64 5.22
C ALA A 390 -0.05 10.25 3.73
N CYS A 391 -0.28 11.24 2.86
CA CYS A 391 -0.18 11.07 1.41
C CYS A 391 1.22 10.61 0.97
N ALA A 392 1.29 9.84 -0.10
CA ALA A 392 2.55 9.64 -0.81
C ALA A 392 3.09 11.00 -1.30
N GLY A 393 4.31 11.35 -0.89
CA GLY A 393 4.90 12.67 -1.18
C GLY A 393 4.33 13.83 -0.35
N CYS A 394 3.75 13.55 0.83
CA CYS A 394 3.28 14.60 1.73
C CYS A 394 4.39 15.62 2.00
N GLY A 395 4.08 16.93 1.89
CA GLY A 395 5.01 18.01 2.14
C GLY A 395 5.05 18.47 3.60
N GLU A 396 4.19 17.94 4.46
CA GLU A 396 4.07 18.35 5.87
C GLU A 396 4.84 17.41 6.81
N THR A 397 4.70 16.11 6.64
CA THR A 397 5.29 15.11 7.54
C THR A 397 6.83 15.12 7.60
N PRO A 398 7.59 15.51 6.56
CA PRO A 398 9.03 15.71 6.70
C PRO A 398 9.42 16.75 7.76
N TYR A 399 8.63 17.81 7.94
CA TYR A 399 8.87 18.81 8.99
C TYR A 399 8.60 18.23 10.38
N ILE A 400 7.52 17.48 10.55
CA ILE A 400 7.20 16.81 11.82
C ILE A 400 8.28 15.81 12.19
N LYS A 401 8.74 15.03 11.22
CA LYS A 401 9.87 14.11 11.40
C LYS A 401 11.12 14.86 11.83
N ALA A 402 11.52 15.92 11.12
CA ALA A 402 12.71 16.70 11.44
C ALA A 402 12.63 17.32 12.84
N ILE A 403 11.48 17.89 13.21
CA ILE A 403 11.27 18.43 14.56
C ILE A 403 11.37 17.32 15.62
N SER A 404 10.80 16.14 15.36
CA SER A 404 10.91 15.00 16.27
C SER A 404 12.34 14.48 16.42
N GLN A 405 13.16 14.53 15.36
CA GLN A 405 14.57 14.16 15.41
C GLN A 405 15.43 15.18 16.18
N LEU A 406 15.04 16.46 16.17
CA LEU A 406 15.78 17.54 16.84
C LEU A 406 15.36 17.70 18.32
N PHE A 407 14.08 17.53 18.62
CA PHE A 407 13.49 17.93 19.91
C PHE A 407 12.57 16.87 20.51
N GLY A 408 12.40 15.68 19.89
CA GLY A 408 11.37 14.71 20.22
C GLY A 408 11.35 14.26 21.67
N ASP A 409 12.53 14.07 22.26
CA ASP A 409 12.71 13.72 23.69
C ASP A 409 12.21 14.79 24.67
N LYS A 410 11.84 15.99 24.18
CA LYS A 410 11.32 17.11 24.97
C LYS A 410 9.97 17.63 24.48
N MET A 411 9.38 16.96 23.48
CA MET A 411 8.16 17.42 22.86
C MET A 411 6.91 16.89 23.56
N MET A 412 5.93 17.78 23.71
CA MET A 412 4.53 17.41 23.92
C MET A 412 3.76 17.82 22.68
N VAL A 413 2.99 16.90 22.12
CA VAL A 413 2.26 17.13 20.86
C VAL A 413 0.76 17.15 21.15
N ALA A 414 0.10 18.24 20.73
CA ALA A 414 -1.36 18.35 20.74
C ALA A 414 -1.85 18.70 19.32
N ASN A 415 -2.74 17.90 18.79
CA ASN A 415 -3.29 18.08 17.44
C ASN A 415 -4.72 18.62 17.46
N ALA A 416 -4.98 19.56 16.56
CA ALA A 416 -6.35 19.93 16.19
C ALA A 416 -6.83 19.09 15.01
N THR A 417 -8.13 19.15 14.69
CA THR A 417 -8.70 18.48 13.53
C THR A 417 -8.07 18.97 12.24
N GLY A 418 -7.61 18.03 11.43
CA GLY A 418 -6.93 18.30 10.15
C GLY A 418 -6.10 17.10 9.70
N CYS A 419 -5.17 17.32 8.78
CA CYS A 419 -4.29 16.24 8.30
C CYS A 419 -3.46 15.63 9.43
N THR A 420 -2.92 16.44 10.33
CA THR A 420 -2.09 15.98 11.45
C THR A 420 -2.83 15.02 12.38
N SER A 421 -4.09 15.29 12.72
CA SER A 421 -4.89 14.37 13.51
C SER A 421 -5.24 13.08 12.77
N ILE A 422 -5.46 13.18 11.44
CA ILE A 422 -5.87 12.02 10.64
C ILE A 422 -4.71 11.06 10.44
N TYR A 423 -3.52 11.53 10.04
CA TYR A 423 -2.39 10.62 9.81
C TYR A 423 -1.59 10.27 11.07
N SER A 424 -1.81 10.97 12.19
CA SER A 424 -1.09 10.72 13.44
C SER A 424 -1.97 10.20 14.58
N GLY A 425 -3.29 10.40 14.53
CA GLY A 425 -4.24 10.04 15.59
C GLY A 425 -5.27 8.99 15.19
N SER A 426 -5.11 8.32 14.05
CA SER A 426 -6.03 7.27 13.61
C SER A 426 -5.66 5.94 14.24
N ALA A 427 -6.36 5.59 15.30
CA ALA A 427 -6.21 4.26 15.91
C ALA A 427 -6.49 3.15 14.88
N PRO A 428 -5.75 2.04 14.91
CA PRO A 428 -4.75 1.66 15.92
C PRO A 428 -3.31 2.07 15.55
N SER A 429 -3.12 2.84 14.48
CA SER A 429 -1.80 3.16 13.93
C SER A 429 -1.33 4.51 14.42
N THR A 430 -0.42 4.48 15.38
CA THR A 430 0.21 5.69 15.94
C THR A 430 1.62 5.84 15.37
N PRO A 431 1.88 6.87 14.55
CA PRO A 431 3.20 7.10 13.94
C PRO A 431 4.20 7.78 14.88
N TYR A 432 3.73 8.46 15.94
CA TYR A 432 4.63 8.91 16.99
C TYR A 432 5.16 7.73 17.76
N CYS A 433 6.46 7.69 17.97
CA CYS A 433 7.15 6.64 18.72
C CYS A 433 8.11 7.24 19.73
N THR A 434 8.67 6.41 20.60
CA THR A 434 9.65 6.76 21.60
C THR A 434 11.03 6.21 21.24
N ASN A 435 12.05 6.68 21.92
CA ASN A 435 13.39 6.12 21.95
C ASN A 435 13.75 5.72 23.39
N ASP A 436 14.92 5.14 23.55
CA ASP A 436 15.41 4.68 24.87
C ASP A 436 16.00 5.80 25.74
N LYS A 437 15.86 7.08 25.34
CA LYS A 437 16.43 8.25 26.03
C LYS A 437 15.44 8.94 26.93
#